data_fc8f6315dbfd3aa63c7202be092c4820
#
_entry.id   fc8f6315dbfd3aa63c7202be092c4820
#
_cell.length_a   1.000
_cell.length_b   1.000
_cell.length_c   1.000
_cell.angle_alpha   90.00
_cell.angle_beta   90.00
_cell.angle_gamma   90.00
#
_symmetry.space_group_name_H-M   'P 1'
#
loop_
_entity.id
_entity.type
_entity.pdbx_description
1 polymer ?
#
loop_
_entity_poly.entity_id
_entity_poly.type
_entity_poly.pdbx_seq_one_letter_code
_entity_poly.pdbx_strand_id
1 'polypeptide(L)'
;DSSTSRGLGDVYKRQLLLVSEWAPNAVLEEMKSVLHLPSLPTHIECFDNSNFQGAYPVSAMVCFKNGVPSKSDYRKFNIKSVVGINDFASMKESVYRRYHSVLAKNQALPQLIIIDGGKGQLNAALEALTELGIQDKVTMVSLAKNIEELFFVGDTNSILLNWNSESHKLIRNIRDEVHRFGIQFHRSKRSKGALETGLDHICLLYTSDAADE
;
A
#
# COMPACT_ATOMS: atom_id res chain seq x y z
N ASP A 1 -14.48 6.52 47.56
CA ASP A 1 -13.21 6.96 46.95
C ASP A 1 -13.05 6.45 45.51
N SER A 2 -14.05 6.71 44.65
CA SER A 2 -13.99 6.29 43.23
C SER A 2 -13.72 7.44 42.24
N SER A 3 -13.42 8.64 42.72
CA SER A 3 -13.22 9.83 41.88
C SER A 3 -11.79 10.04 41.39
N THR A 4 -10.80 9.50 42.11
CA THR A 4 -9.35 9.66 41.80
C THR A 4 -8.87 8.77 40.64
N SER A 5 -9.53 7.63 40.41
CA SER A 5 -9.13 6.69 39.35
C SER A 5 -9.50 7.16 37.94
N ARG A 6 -10.58 7.95 37.78
CA ARG A 6 -11.00 8.49 36.47
C ARG A 6 -10.12 9.66 36.01
N GLY A 7 -9.62 10.47 36.91
CA GLY A 7 -8.75 11.59 36.56
C GLY A 7 -7.38 11.19 36.04
N LEU A 8 -6.79 10.10 36.56
CA LEU A 8 -5.49 9.57 36.09
C LEU A 8 -5.58 8.98 34.69
N GLY A 9 -6.69 8.30 34.35
CA GLY A 9 -6.93 7.76 33.01
C GLY A 9 -7.09 8.84 31.94
N ASP A 10 -7.73 9.97 32.29
CA ASP A 10 -7.93 11.08 31.36
C ASP A 10 -6.66 11.94 31.18
N VAL A 11 -5.84 12.08 32.24
CA VAL A 11 -4.53 12.73 32.14
C VAL A 11 -3.60 11.89 31.29
N TYR A 12 -3.58 10.57 31.47
CA TYR A 12 -2.75 9.65 30.68
C TYR A 12 -3.19 9.61 29.21
N LYS A 13 -4.49 9.62 28.94
CA LYS A 13 -5.02 9.75 27.57
C LYS A 13 -4.71 11.10 26.94
N ARG A 14 -4.81 12.20 27.68
CA ARG A 14 -4.40 13.53 27.21
C ARG A 14 -2.90 13.60 26.94
N GLN A 15 -2.08 13.01 27.79
CA GLN A 15 -0.62 12.96 27.63
C GLN A 15 -0.22 12.09 26.44
N LEU A 16 -0.91 10.96 26.20
CA LEU A 16 -0.76 10.15 24.98
C LEU A 16 -1.21 10.90 23.72
N LEU A 17 -2.27 11.70 23.80
CA LEU A 17 -2.73 12.54 22.68
C LEU A 17 -1.74 13.67 22.37
N LEU A 18 -1.18 14.33 23.37
CA LEU A 18 -0.17 15.37 23.20
C LEU A 18 1.16 14.80 22.66
N VAL A 19 1.57 13.62 23.12
CA VAL A 19 2.74 12.91 22.57
C VAL A 19 2.46 12.47 21.13
N SER A 20 1.21 12.16 20.77
CA SER A 20 0.83 11.78 19.39
C SER A 20 0.79 12.96 18.42
N GLU A 21 0.58 14.19 18.88
CA GLU A 21 0.55 15.38 17.99
C GLU A 21 1.97 15.90 17.65
N TRP A 22 2.96 15.70 18.53
CA TRP A 22 4.36 16.12 18.27
C TRP A 22 5.22 15.02 17.64
N ALA A 23 4.93 13.75 17.89
CA ALA A 23 5.69 12.63 17.37
C ALA A 23 5.62 12.44 15.84
N PRO A 24 4.47 12.61 15.15
CA PRO A 24 4.38 12.40 13.72
C PRO A 24 5.30 13.33 12.93
N ASN A 25 5.38 14.61 13.27
CA ASN A 25 6.21 15.56 12.54
C ASN A 25 7.70 15.27 12.69
N ALA A 26 8.16 14.89 13.91
CA ALA A 26 9.57 14.54 14.13
C ALA A 26 10.00 13.31 13.32
N VAL A 27 9.15 12.29 13.22
CA VAL A 27 9.39 11.09 12.41
C VAL A 27 9.45 11.42 10.92
N LEU A 28 8.55 12.29 10.44
CA LEU A 28 8.53 12.72 9.04
C LEU A 28 9.71 13.62 8.70
N GLU A 29 10.16 14.48 9.62
CA GLU A 29 11.39 15.27 9.44
C GLU A 29 12.64 14.38 9.41
N GLU A 30 12.72 13.37 10.29
CA GLU A 30 13.77 12.38 10.24
C GLU A 30 13.75 11.64 8.88
N MET A 31 12.58 11.18 8.43
CA MET A 31 12.42 10.51 7.14
C MET A 31 12.85 11.41 5.98
N LYS A 32 12.44 12.68 5.99
CA LYS A 32 12.86 13.67 5.01
C LYS A 32 14.37 13.81 4.95
N SER A 33 15.01 13.92 6.12
CA SER A 33 16.47 14.07 6.21
C SER A 33 17.22 12.84 5.72
N VAL A 34 16.83 11.64 6.19
CA VAL A 34 17.52 10.38 5.86
C VAL A 34 17.32 10.00 4.39
N LEU A 35 16.13 10.24 3.84
CA LEU A 35 15.81 9.95 2.43
C LEU A 35 16.09 11.12 1.50
N HIS A 36 16.65 12.23 2.00
CA HIS A 36 16.94 13.44 1.20
C HIS A 36 15.74 13.91 0.37
N LEU A 37 14.52 13.85 0.97
CA LEU A 37 13.31 14.23 0.26
C LEU A 37 13.22 15.75 0.07
N PRO A 38 12.70 16.24 -1.07
CA PRO A 38 12.55 17.67 -1.31
C PRO A 38 11.54 18.34 -0.38
N SER A 39 10.58 17.60 0.13
CA SER A 39 9.54 18.10 1.02
C SER A 39 9.17 17.07 2.10
N LEU A 40 8.48 17.53 3.14
CA LEU A 40 8.01 16.66 4.22
C LEU A 40 7.01 15.64 3.67
N PRO A 41 7.21 14.32 3.88
CA PRO A 41 6.33 13.29 3.33
C PRO A 41 5.05 13.14 4.15
N THR A 42 4.20 14.17 4.13
CA THR A 42 2.91 14.17 4.84
C THR A 42 1.87 13.26 4.21
N HIS A 43 2.02 12.96 2.92
CA HIS A 43 1.19 11.99 2.19
C HIS A 43 2.08 10.94 1.55
N ILE A 44 1.97 9.71 2.04
CA ILE A 44 2.75 8.55 1.60
C ILE A 44 1.79 7.51 1.06
N GLU A 45 2.06 6.96 -0.12
CA GLU A 45 1.33 5.82 -0.66
C GLU A 45 2.29 4.64 -0.84
N CYS A 46 1.86 3.44 -0.44
CA CYS A 46 2.65 2.22 -0.60
C CYS A 46 1.86 1.19 -1.42
N PHE A 47 2.52 0.59 -2.41
CA PHE A 47 1.97 -0.43 -3.29
C PHE A 47 2.62 -1.78 -3.05
N ASP A 48 1.81 -2.82 -3.03
CA ASP A 48 2.22 -4.22 -2.98
C ASP A 48 1.46 -5.03 -4.03
N ASN A 49 2.18 -5.87 -4.76
CA ASN A 49 1.59 -6.85 -5.66
C ASN A 49 1.59 -8.21 -5.00
N SER A 50 0.43 -8.82 -4.90
CA SER A 50 0.34 -10.18 -4.44
C SER A 50 -0.24 -11.08 -5.53
N ASN A 51 0.57 -12.06 -5.95
CA ASN A 51 0.19 -13.13 -6.87
C ASN A 51 0.04 -14.42 -6.08
N PHE A 52 -1.16 -14.98 -6.09
CA PHE A 52 -1.38 -16.30 -5.52
C PHE A 52 -1.62 -17.32 -6.64
N GLN A 53 -0.64 -18.21 -6.86
CA GLN A 53 -0.72 -19.39 -7.75
C GLN A 53 -1.23 -19.12 -9.18
N GLY A 54 -0.94 -17.95 -9.76
CA GLY A 54 -1.27 -17.65 -11.15
C GLY A 54 -2.72 -17.28 -11.45
N ALA A 55 -3.61 -17.35 -10.44
CA ALA A 55 -5.00 -16.97 -10.61
C ALA A 55 -5.27 -15.60 -9.95
N TYR A 56 -5.80 -14.66 -10.75
CA TYR A 56 -6.26 -13.33 -10.30
C TYR A 56 -5.18 -12.45 -9.67
N PRO A 57 -4.22 -11.93 -10.45
CA PRO A 57 -3.25 -10.97 -9.94
C PRO A 57 -3.97 -9.74 -9.38
N VAL A 58 -3.59 -9.32 -8.19
CA VAL A 58 -4.13 -8.15 -7.52
C VAL A 58 -3.00 -7.29 -6.98
N SER A 59 -3.24 -6.00 -6.95
CA SER A 59 -2.37 -5.03 -6.28
C SER A 59 -3.16 -4.32 -5.19
N ALA A 60 -2.50 -4.05 -4.08
CA ALA A 60 -3.02 -3.29 -2.96
C ALA A 60 -2.25 -1.98 -2.83
N MET A 61 -2.94 -0.92 -2.43
CA MET A 61 -2.33 0.36 -2.11
C MET A 61 -2.87 0.85 -0.78
N VAL A 62 -1.98 1.21 0.13
CA VAL A 62 -2.30 1.90 1.38
C VAL A 62 -1.84 3.35 1.34
N CYS A 63 -2.50 4.19 2.09
CA CYS A 63 -2.21 5.61 2.20
C CYS A 63 -1.99 5.99 3.66
N PHE A 64 -0.92 6.73 3.91
CA PHE A 64 -0.62 7.31 5.20
C PHE A 64 -0.59 8.83 5.07
N LYS A 65 -1.27 9.51 5.99
CA LYS A 65 -1.27 10.97 6.08
C LYS A 65 -0.76 11.39 7.44
N ASN A 66 0.24 12.27 7.45
CA ASN A 66 0.90 12.70 8.68
C ASN A 66 1.38 11.54 9.56
N GLY A 67 1.93 10.48 8.94
CA GLY A 67 2.44 9.30 9.63
C GLY A 67 1.40 8.29 10.12
N VAL A 68 0.09 8.54 9.90
CA VAL A 68 -0.99 7.64 10.33
C VAL A 68 -1.77 7.05 9.15
N PRO A 69 -2.30 5.82 9.28
CA PRO A 69 -3.06 5.17 8.22
C PRO A 69 -4.35 5.92 7.87
N SER A 70 -4.55 6.28 6.59
CA SER A 70 -5.78 6.86 6.05
C SER A 70 -6.58 5.78 5.31
N LYS A 71 -7.33 4.95 6.04
CA LYS A 71 -8.00 3.75 5.51
C LYS A 71 -9.05 4.06 4.43
N SER A 72 -9.66 5.24 4.44
CA SER A 72 -10.59 5.69 3.39
C SER A 72 -9.94 5.86 2.03
N ASP A 73 -8.61 6.09 2.03
CA ASP A 73 -7.81 6.30 0.81
C ASP A 73 -7.18 5.01 0.28
N TYR A 74 -7.32 3.88 0.98
CA TYR A 74 -6.81 2.59 0.51
C TYR A 74 -7.49 2.15 -0.77
N ARG A 75 -6.73 1.52 -1.66
CA ARG A 75 -7.25 1.04 -2.94
C ARG A 75 -6.84 -0.41 -3.21
N LYS A 76 -7.72 -1.11 -3.91
CA LYS A 76 -7.53 -2.47 -4.40
C LYS A 76 -7.65 -2.46 -5.91
N PHE A 77 -6.69 -3.07 -6.58
CA PHE A 77 -6.66 -3.14 -8.03
C PHE A 77 -6.77 -4.61 -8.49
N ASN A 78 -7.83 -4.92 -9.20
CA ASN A 78 -7.88 -6.13 -9.99
C ASN A 78 -7.10 -5.87 -11.27
N ILE A 79 -6.03 -6.59 -11.50
CA ILE A 79 -5.22 -6.48 -12.69
C ILE A 79 -6.00 -7.11 -13.86
N LYS A 80 -6.09 -6.39 -14.98
CA LYS A 80 -6.91 -6.77 -16.13
C LYS A 80 -6.11 -6.99 -17.39
N SER A 81 -4.99 -6.30 -17.56
CA SER A 81 -4.18 -6.29 -18.77
C SER A 81 -3.15 -7.41 -18.82
N VAL A 82 -2.93 -8.12 -17.71
CA VAL A 82 -1.85 -9.09 -17.56
C VAL A 82 -2.41 -10.51 -17.63
N VAL A 83 -1.96 -11.28 -18.60
CA VAL A 83 -2.24 -12.72 -18.69
C VAL A 83 -1.06 -13.48 -18.09
N GLY A 84 -1.34 -14.29 -17.07
CA GLY A 84 -0.32 -15.03 -16.33
C GLY A 84 0.32 -14.23 -15.19
N ILE A 85 1.52 -14.66 -14.76
CA ILE A 85 2.27 -14.03 -13.67
C ILE A 85 3.26 -13.03 -14.25
N ASN A 86 2.96 -11.75 -14.12
CA ASN A 86 3.88 -10.67 -14.49
C ASN A 86 3.76 -9.52 -13.47
N ASP A 87 4.62 -9.56 -12.46
CA ASP A 87 4.62 -8.59 -11.36
C ASP A 87 4.94 -7.17 -11.82
N PHE A 88 5.76 -7.02 -12.86
CA PHE A 88 6.14 -5.71 -13.40
C PHE A 88 4.96 -5.04 -14.11
N ALA A 89 4.30 -5.76 -15.01
CA ALA A 89 3.13 -5.26 -15.71
C ALA A 89 1.97 -4.98 -14.74
N SER A 90 1.79 -5.80 -13.71
CA SER A 90 0.79 -5.61 -12.66
C SER A 90 1.06 -4.34 -11.85
N MET A 91 2.32 -4.08 -11.50
CA MET A 91 2.72 -2.85 -10.79
C MET A 91 2.47 -1.63 -11.67
N LYS A 92 2.91 -1.66 -12.92
CA LYS A 92 2.69 -0.58 -13.89
C LYS A 92 1.19 -0.26 -14.03
N GLU A 93 0.33 -1.27 -14.24
CA GLU A 93 -1.11 -1.07 -14.37
C GLU A 93 -1.72 -0.42 -13.12
N SER A 94 -1.37 -0.90 -11.92
CA SER A 94 -1.95 -0.39 -10.67
C SER A 94 -1.56 1.07 -10.41
N VAL A 95 -0.28 1.41 -10.60
CA VAL A 95 0.26 2.75 -10.42
C VAL A 95 -0.34 3.70 -11.46
N TYR A 96 -0.38 3.30 -12.74
CA TYR A 96 -0.99 4.09 -13.81
C TYR A 96 -2.46 4.41 -13.49
N ARG A 97 -3.26 3.40 -13.16
CA ARG A 97 -4.69 3.58 -12.85
C ARG A 97 -4.93 4.46 -11.64
N ARG A 98 -4.08 4.33 -10.61
CA ARG A 98 -4.15 5.19 -9.42
C ARG A 98 -3.94 6.65 -9.81
N TYR A 99 -2.82 6.97 -10.45
CA TYR A 99 -2.46 8.38 -10.70
C TYR A 99 -3.21 8.99 -11.87
N HIS A 100 -3.62 8.21 -12.87
CA HIS A 100 -4.59 8.68 -13.86
C HIS A 100 -5.89 9.15 -13.18
N SER A 101 -6.41 8.40 -12.20
CA SER A 101 -7.60 8.82 -11.44
C SER A 101 -7.35 10.05 -10.54
N VAL A 102 -6.15 10.17 -9.95
CA VAL A 102 -5.76 11.32 -9.14
C VAL A 102 -5.73 12.59 -9.99
N LEU A 103 -5.10 12.53 -11.15
CA LEU A 103 -5.02 13.63 -12.10
C LEU A 103 -6.40 14.03 -12.66
N ALA A 104 -7.20 13.04 -13.06
CA ALA A 104 -8.56 13.30 -13.56
C ALA A 104 -9.48 13.99 -12.55
N LYS A 105 -9.21 13.79 -11.24
CA LYS A 105 -9.97 14.40 -10.14
C LYS A 105 -9.30 15.64 -9.56
N ASN A 106 -8.20 16.10 -10.15
CA ASN A 106 -7.38 17.21 -9.62
C ASN A 106 -7.01 17.04 -8.13
N GLN A 107 -6.74 15.82 -7.69
CA GLN A 107 -6.31 15.53 -6.33
C GLN A 107 -4.81 15.77 -6.17
N ALA A 108 -4.38 16.07 -4.94
CA ALA A 108 -2.96 16.24 -4.64
C ALA A 108 -2.20 14.93 -4.78
N LEU A 109 -1.00 15.01 -5.36
CA LEU A 109 -0.05 13.89 -5.45
C LEU A 109 0.61 13.66 -4.08
N PRO A 110 1.00 12.41 -3.76
CA PRO A 110 1.81 12.14 -2.58
C PRO A 110 3.22 12.69 -2.73
N GLN A 111 3.88 12.98 -1.61
CA GLN A 111 5.29 13.36 -1.60
C GLN A 111 6.20 12.13 -1.73
N LEU A 112 5.74 10.97 -1.28
CA LEU A 112 6.51 9.72 -1.32
C LEU A 112 5.64 8.55 -1.76
N ILE A 113 6.14 7.80 -2.74
CA ILE A 113 5.59 6.52 -3.18
C ILE A 113 6.58 5.42 -2.78
N ILE A 114 6.09 4.43 -2.08
CA ILE A 114 6.86 3.26 -1.68
C ILE A 114 6.37 2.06 -2.50
N ILE A 115 7.28 1.34 -3.14
CA ILE A 115 7.00 0.09 -3.85
C ILE A 115 7.54 -1.06 -2.99
N ASP A 116 6.65 -1.91 -2.48
CA ASP A 116 7.05 -3.15 -1.78
C ASP A 116 7.44 -4.18 -2.83
N GLY A 117 8.69 -4.10 -3.26
CA GLY A 117 9.21 -4.92 -4.32
C GLY A 117 10.61 -4.51 -4.77
N GLY A 118 11.19 -5.29 -5.69
CA GLY A 118 12.53 -5.04 -6.17
C GLY A 118 12.62 -3.90 -7.20
N LYS A 119 13.86 -3.61 -7.63
CA LYS A 119 14.18 -2.55 -8.64
C LYS A 119 13.37 -2.68 -9.93
N GLY A 120 13.03 -3.91 -10.37
CA GLY A 120 12.22 -4.11 -11.57
C GLY A 120 10.79 -3.60 -11.43
N GLN A 121 10.19 -3.77 -10.25
CA GLN A 121 8.85 -3.23 -9.94
C GLN A 121 8.89 -1.70 -9.79
N LEU A 122 9.97 -1.15 -9.21
CA LEU A 122 10.20 0.29 -9.15
C LEU A 122 10.28 0.91 -10.54
N ASN A 123 11.03 0.29 -11.45
CA ASN A 123 11.14 0.75 -12.84
C ASN A 123 9.80 0.68 -13.58
N ALA A 124 9.02 -0.37 -13.39
CA ALA A 124 7.68 -0.49 -13.96
C ALA A 124 6.72 0.59 -13.44
N ALA A 125 6.82 0.92 -12.16
CA ALA A 125 6.07 2.04 -11.56
C ALA A 125 6.53 3.39 -12.13
N LEU A 126 7.84 3.59 -12.34
CA LEU A 126 8.39 4.79 -12.97
C LEU A 126 7.86 4.98 -14.41
N GLU A 127 7.82 3.90 -15.21
CA GLU A 127 7.24 3.95 -16.55
C GLU A 127 5.80 4.48 -16.53
N ALA A 128 4.98 4.01 -15.57
CA ALA A 128 3.60 4.47 -15.43
C ALA A 128 3.52 5.98 -15.11
N LEU A 129 4.40 6.49 -14.24
CA LEU A 129 4.44 7.93 -13.91
C LEU A 129 4.97 8.76 -15.08
N THR A 130 5.92 8.23 -15.85
CA THR A 130 6.46 8.87 -17.06
C THR A 130 5.39 9.02 -18.14
N GLU A 131 4.59 7.97 -18.36
CA GLU A 131 3.44 8.02 -19.29
C GLU A 131 2.40 9.09 -18.89
N LEU A 132 2.28 9.36 -17.60
CA LEU A 132 1.39 10.40 -17.06
C LEU A 132 2.05 11.80 -16.95
N GLY A 133 3.35 11.91 -17.22
CA GLY A 133 4.11 13.18 -17.14
C GLY A 133 4.24 13.73 -15.71
N ILE A 134 4.32 12.87 -14.71
CA ILE A 134 4.41 13.25 -13.29
C ILE A 134 5.61 12.65 -12.55
N GLN A 135 6.53 11.98 -13.25
CA GLN A 135 7.70 11.33 -12.66
C GLN A 135 8.57 12.29 -11.82
N ASP A 136 8.64 13.57 -12.19
CA ASP A 136 9.45 14.58 -11.49
C ASP A 136 8.69 15.28 -10.34
N LYS A 137 7.41 14.96 -10.16
CA LYS A 137 6.55 15.59 -9.15
C LYS A 137 6.43 14.80 -7.86
N VAL A 138 6.92 13.56 -7.84
CA VAL A 138 6.82 12.64 -6.72
C VAL A 138 8.14 11.91 -6.52
N THR A 139 8.49 11.63 -5.27
CA THR A 139 9.65 10.78 -4.97
C THR A 139 9.21 9.33 -4.89
N MET A 140 9.96 8.42 -5.52
CA MET A 140 9.69 6.99 -5.47
C MET A 140 10.88 6.22 -4.90
N VAL A 141 10.56 5.25 -4.04
CA VAL A 141 11.53 4.30 -3.49
C VAL A 141 10.97 2.87 -3.55
N SER A 142 11.85 1.89 -3.67
CA SER A 142 11.49 0.48 -3.45
C SER A 142 12.10 -0.05 -2.16
N LEU A 143 11.37 -0.98 -1.52
CA LEU A 143 11.85 -1.72 -0.36
C LEU A 143 12.42 -3.05 -0.84
N ALA A 144 13.70 -3.30 -0.56
CA ALA A 144 14.28 -4.62 -0.76
C ALA A 144 13.69 -5.65 0.25
N LYS A 145 13.91 -6.94 -0.02
CA LYS A 145 13.45 -8.04 0.86
C LYS A 145 13.86 -7.87 2.33
N ASN A 146 15.03 -7.26 2.56
CA ASN A 146 15.45 -6.81 3.87
C ASN A 146 15.01 -5.35 4.02
N ILE A 147 14.10 -5.06 4.91
CA ILE A 147 13.44 -3.75 5.13
C ILE A 147 14.41 -2.58 5.34
N GLU A 148 15.68 -2.87 5.54
CA GLU A 148 16.73 -1.89 5.80
C GLU A 148 17.24 -1.19 4.55
N GLU A 149 16.98 -1.76 3.36
CA GLU A 149 17.50 -1.25 2.10
C GLU A 149 16.41 -0.61 1.26
N LEU A 150 16.58 0.67 1.00
CA LEU A 150 15.75 1.47 0.10
C LEU A 150 16.52 1.80 -1.16
N PHE A 151 15.91 1.62 -2.31
CA PHE A 151 16.46 2.01 -3.60
C PHE A 151 15.64 3.15 -4.18
N PHE A 152 16.33 4.19 -4.61
CA PHE A 152 15.72 5.24 -5.41
C PHE A 152 15.74 4.88 -6.90
N VAL A 153 14.92 5.58 -7.67
CA VAL A 153 14.89 5.47 -9.12
C VAL A 153 16.25 5.87 -9.69
N GLY A 154 16.85 4.99 -10.49
CA GLY A 154 18.14 5.24 -11.12
C GLY A 154 19.37 4.98 -10.26
N ASP A 155 19.22 4.77 -8.97
CA ASP A 155 20.34 4.50 -8.07
C ASP A 155 20.75 3.02 -8.08
N THR A 156 22.06 2.80 -8.16
CA THR A 156 22.65 1.47 -7.97
C THR A 156 22.82 1.13 -6.50
N ASN A 157 23.05 2.13 -5.66
CA ASN A 157 23.29 1.98 -4.23
C ASN A 157 22.00 2.09 -3.44
N SER A 158 21.87 1.29 -2.39
CA SER A 158 20.77 1.36 -1.44
C SER A 158 21.09 2.37 -0.33
N ILE A 159 20.05 2.99 0.20
CA ILE A 159 20.13 3.71 1.48
C ILE A 159 19.78 2.71 2.58
N LEU A 160 20.70 2.54 3.52
CA LEU A 160 20.49 1.75 4.72
C LEU A 160 19.87 2.62 5.81
N LEU A 161 18.72 2.20 6.31
CA LEU A 161 18.08 2.84 7.45
C LEU A 161 18.60 2.23 8.75
N ASN A 162 18.76 3.07 9.77
CA ASN A 162 19.04 2.58 11.10
C ASN A 162 17.83 1.82 11.64
N TRP A 163 18.02 0.55 12.00
CA TRP A 163 16.98 -0.35 12.53
C TRP A 163 16.14 0.25 13.66
N ASN A 164 16.78 1.02 14.54
CA ASN A 164 16.14 1.63 15.71
C ASN A 164 15.52 3.00 15.42
N SER A 165 15.66 3.55 14.21
CA SER A 165 15.11 4.85 13.87
C SER A 165 13.59 4.83 13.80
N GLU A 166 12.95 5.95 14.09
CA GLU A 166 11.49 6.08 14.01
C GLU A 166 11.01 6.06 12.55
N SER A 167 11.80 6.62 11.63
CA SER A 167 11.54 6.53 10.19
C SER A 167 11.53 5.08 9.68
N HIS A 168 12.48 4.23 10.14
CA HIS A 168 12.48 2.80 9.80
C HIS A 168 11.24 2.09 10.35
N LYS A 169 10.85 2.37 11.61
CA LYS A 169 9.64 1.80 12.22
C LYS A 169 8.38 2.20 11.45
N LEU A 170 8.29 3.45 10.99
CA LEU A 170 7.17 3.92 10.19
C LEU A 170 7.12 3.20 8.82
N ILE A 171 8.24 3.09 8.12
CA ILE A 171 8.32 2.38 6.84
C ILE A 171 7.91 0.91 6.99
N ARG A 172 8.39 0.24 8.04
CA ARG A 172 7.98 -1.13 8.34
C ARG A 172 6.48 -1.25 8.60
N ASN A 173 5.91 -0.33 9.37
CA ASN A 173 4.48 -0.29 9.62
C ASN A 173 3.67 -0.10 8.32
N ILE A 174 4.11 0.79 7.43
CA ILE A 174 3.49 1.01 6.11
C ILE A 174 3.53 -0.28 5.28
N ARG A 175 4.68 -0.96 5.22
CA ARG A 175 4.85 -2.22 4.52
C ARG A 175 3.97 -3.33 5.09
N ASP A 176 4.01 -3.52 6.40
CA ASP A 176 3.20 -4.55 7.06
C ASP A 176 1.70 -4.31 6.83
N GLU A 177 1.29 -3.04 6.78
CA GLU A 177 -0.11 -2.67 6.52
C GLU A 177 -0.53 -2.92 5.07
N VAL A 178 0.31 -2.61 4.06
CA VAL A 178 -0.03 -2.90 2.66
C VAL A 178 -0.09 -4.41 2.42
N HIS A 179 0.83 -5.16 3.01
CA HIS A 179 0.84 -6.62 2.94
C HIS A 179 -0.40 -7.23 3.60
N ARG A 180 -0.76 -6.78 4.82
CA ARG A 180 -1.98 -7.18 5.53
C ARG A 180 -3.23 -6.90 4.68
N PHE A 181 -3.31 -5.71 4.09
CA PHE A 181 -4.44 -5.29 3.26
C PHE A 181 -4.55 -6.12 1.97
N GLY A 182 -3.42 -6.44 1.34
CA GLY A 182 -3.33 -7.31 0.17
C GLY A 182 -3.83 -8.73 0.46
N ILE A 183 -3.37 -9.33 1.57
CA ILE A 183 -3.82 -10.68 2.01
C ILE A 183 -5.33 -10.70 2.24
N GLN A 184 -5.90 -9.70 2.90
CA GLN A 184 -7.36 -9.63 3.11
C GLN A 184 -8.12 -9.58 1.79
N PHE A 185 -7.58 -8.87 0.79
CA PHE A 185 -8.19 -8.81 -0.52
C PHE A 185 -8.21 -10.17 -1.22
N HIS A 186 -7.11 -10.91 -1.18
CA HIS A 186 -7.05 -12.27 -1.73
C HIS A 186 -8.06 -13.22 -1.07
N ARG A 187 -8.12 -13.22 0.26
CA ARG A 187 -9.08 -14.06 1.00
C ARG A 187 -10.52 -13.76 0.59
N SER A 188 -10.88 -12.50 0.46
CA SER A 188 -12.21 -12.06 0.04
C SER A 188 -12.56 -12.54 -1.38
N LYS A 189 -11.60 -12.52 -2.32
CA LYS A 189 -11.80 -13.03 -3.68
C LYS A 189 -12.00 -14.55 -3.73
N ARG A 190 -11.17 -15.28 -2.99
CA ARG A 190 -11.30 -16.75 -2.90
C ARG A 190 -12.67 -17.18 -2.36
N SER A 191 -13.15 -16.53 -1.32
CA SER A 191 -14.47 -16.83 -0.75
C SER A 191 -15.60 -16.57 -1.77
N LYS A 192 -15.52 -15.50 -2.55
CA LYS A 192 -16.51 -15.21 -3.60
C LYS A 192 -16.42 -16.19 -4.76
N GLY A 193 -15.24 -16.49 -5.28
CA GLY A 193 -15.06 -17.45 -6.36
C GLY A 193 -15.50 -18.87 -5.98
N ALA A 194 -15.24 -19.29 -4.73
CA ALA A 194 -15.70 -20.60 -4.24
C ALA A 194 -17.23 -20.67 -4.10
N LEU A 195 -17.89 -19.57 -3.77
CA LEU A 195 -19.36 -19.50 -3.70
C LEU A 195 -19.98 -19.48 -5.10
N GLU A 196 -19.42 -18.75 -6.07
CA GLU A 196 -19.88 -18.73 -7.47
C GLU A 196 -19.78 -20.12 -8.10
N THR A 197 -18.64 -20.80 -7.95
CA THR A 197 -18.43 -22.16 -8.47
C THR A 197 -19.36 -23.17 -7.79
N GLY A 198 -19.65 -23.01 -6.50
CA GLY A 198 -20.59 -23.87 -5.76
C GLY A 198 -22.04 -23.70 -6.20
N LEU A 199 -22.44 -22.45 -6.49
CA LEU A 199 -23.79 -22.15 -6.97
C LEU A 199 -24.01 -22.62 -8.42
N ASP A 200 -23.01 -22.51 -9.28
CA ASP A 200 -23.06 -23.03 -10.66
C ASP A 200 -23.21 -24.55 -10.67
N HIS A 201 -22.55 -25.28 -9.79
CA HIS A 201 -22.70 -26.71 -9.66
C HIS A 201 -24.10 -27.12 -9.13
N ILE A 202 -24.67 -26.36 -8.19
CA ILE A 202 -26.02 -26.61 -7.67
C ILE A 202 -27.08 -26.30 -8.75
N CYS A 203 -26.89 -25.24 -9.51
CA CYS A 203 -27.81 -24.87 -10.59
C CYS A 203 -27.83 -25.93 -11.73
N LEU A 204 -26.66 -26.49 -12.07
CA LEU A 204 -26.56 -27.56 -13.09
C LEU A 204 -27.17 -28.88 -12.63
N LEU A 205 -27.10 -29.20 -11.34
CA LEU A 205 -27.76 -30.41 -10.79
C LEU A 205 -29.29 -30.28 -10.83
N TYR A 206 -29.83 -29.09 -10.58
CA TYR A 206 -31.28 -28.86 -10.58
C TYR A 206 -31.90 -28.85 -12.02
N THR A 207 -31.10 -28.56 -13.03
CA THR A 207 -31.59 -28.57 -14.45
C THR A 207 -31.48 -29.93 -15.10
N SER A 208 -30.69 -30.89 -14.57
CA SER A 208 -30.60 -32.27 -15.10
C SER A 208 -31.72 -33.18 -14.62
N ASP A 209 -32.27 -32.95 -13.42
CA ASP A 209 -33.35 -33.78 -12.85
C ASP A 209 -34.75 -33.38 -13.35
N ALA A 210 -34.90 -32.26 -14.08
CA ALA A 210 -36.17 -31.79 -14.61
C ALA A 210 -36.44 -32.25 -16.04
N ALA A 211 -35.56 -33.05 -16.66
CA ALA A 211 -35.66 -33.50 -18.06
C ALA A 211 -36.05 -34.98 -18.20
N ASP A 212 -36.27 -35.71 -17.09
CA ASP A 212 -36.62 -37.16 -17.10
C ASP A 212 -38.01 -37.47 -16.46
N GLU A 213 -39.00 -36.56 -16.59
CA GLU A 213 -40.42 -36.88 -16.38
C GLU A 213 -41.26 -36.66 -17.63
#